data_3e198a0bf8d057ee3f4613a86ee43710
#
_entry.id   3e198a0bf8d057ee3f4613a86ee43710
#
_cell.length_a   1.000
_cell.length_b   1.000
_cell.length_c   1.000
_cell.angle_alpha   90.00
_cell.angle_beta   90.00
_cell.angle_gamma   90.00
#
_symmetry.space_group_name_H-M   'P 1'
#
loop_
_entity.id
_entity.type
_entity.pdbx_description
1 polymer ?
#
loop_
_entity_poly.entity_id
_entity_poly.type
_entity_poly.pdbx_seq_one_letter_code
_entity_poly.pdbx_strand_id
1 'polypeptide(L)'
;MISKSLKGKIVWITGGKRIGQEIAVGLAQLGADLVLSYRRSEKEAQDTAKKAKKLGRKVSVIKCDTADSEGVQKAVNEIKKEFKKLDILVLLASIFKPVSLEKIMEGDWDSNFSVHVKGTFWPIQLSLPLMKPGSHIIAVSDRTAIGRMYPGYLPYIVTKSSVAAMTKAMAIELGPKGIFINSIAPGPVLKPDDISEKEWQKIRAESFIKYPITDKETVQEFVDTVIRLCFVRSSGGIYPLDFGHL
;
A
#
# COMPACT_ATOMS: atom_id res chain seq x y z
N MET A 1 -12.26 -12.95 21.59
CA MET A 1 -11.55 -12.17 20.56
C MET A 1 -10.56 -11.25 21.27
N ILE A 2 -9.25 -11.39 21.02
CA ILE A 2 -8.25 -10.44 21.55
C ILE A 2 -8.53 -9.10 20.89
N SER A 3 -8.86 -8.09 21.69
CA SER A 3 -9.06 -6.72 21.18
C SER A 3 -7.74 -6.24 20.57
N LYS A 4 -7.67 -6.23 19.23
CA LYS A 4 -6.52 -5.71 18.50
C LYS A 4 -6.50 -4.19 18.70
N SER A 5 -5.43 -3.65 19.28
CA SER A 5 -5.25 -2.21 19.50
C SER A 5 -3.93 -1.74 18.92
N LEU A 6 -3.96 -0.60 18.24
CA LEU A 6 -2.78 0.10 17.72
C LEU A 6 -2.49 1.38 18.53
N LYS A 7 -3.05 1.50 19.76
CA LYS A 7 -2.81 2.65 20.62
C LYS A 7 -1.32 2.86 20.87
N GLY A 8 -0.83 4.07 20.59
CA GLY A 8 0.59 4.43 20.70
C GLY A 8 1.48 3.93 19.55
N LYS A 9 0.91 3.30 18.53
CA LYS A 9 1.61 2.94 17.29
C LYS A 9 1.60 4.11 16.31
N ILE A 10 2.72 4.31 15.62
CA ILE A 10 2.89 5.29 14.57
C ILE A 10 2.86 4.56 13.24
N VAL A 11 1.94 4.97 12.35
CA VAL A 11 1.76 4.37 11.04
C VAL A 11 2.04 5.40 9.95
N TRP A 12 2.97 5.10 9.06
CA TRP A 12 3.18 5.88 7.84
C TRP A 12 2.49 5.22 6.66
N ILE A 13 1.61 5.96 5.97
CA ILE A 13 0.87 5.51 4.78
C ILE A 13 1.32 6.36 3.59
N THR A 14 1.82 5.71 2.54
CA THR A 14 2.14 6.36 1.26
C THR A 14 1.00 6.17 0.27
N GLY A 15 0.67 7.21 -0.53
CA GLY A 15 -0.39 7.09 -1.53
C GLY A 15 -1.81 7.09 -0.93
N GLY A 16 -2.11 8.06 -0.06
CA GLY A 16 -3.33 8.15 0.75
C GLY A 16 -4.64 8.54 0.02
N LYS A 17 -4.75 8.38 -1.32
CA LYS A 17 -6.00 8.61 -2.07
C LYS A 17 -6.84 7.32 -2.14
N ARG A 18 -8.18 7.46 -2.26
CA ARG A 18 -9.12 6.35 -2.44
C ARG A 18 -9.02 5.32 -1.30
N ILE A 19 -8.62 4.08 -1.59
CA ILE A 19 -8.51 3.01 -0.58
C ILE A 19 -7.57 3.38 0.59
N GLY A 20 -6.56 4.21 0.34
CA GLY A 20 -5.66 4.70 1.38
C GLY A 20 -6.37 5.54 2.45
N GLN A 21 -7.47 6.21 2.11
CA GLN A 21 -8.29 6.95 3.08
C GLN A 21 -8.99 6.01 4.04
N GLU A 22 -9.59 4.93 3.52
CA GLU A 22 -10.31 3.94 4.32
C GLU A 22 -9.34 3.16 5.24
N ILE A 23 -8.17 2.81 4.72
CA ILE A 23 -7.09 2.19 5.52
C ILE A 23 -6.67 3.13 6.67
N ALA A 24 -6.44 4.41 6.37
CA ALA A 24 -6.04 5.40 7.37
C ALA A 24 -7.09 5.56 8.48
N VAL A 25 -8.37 5.64 8.11
CA VAL A 25 -9.49 5.72 9.07
C VAL A 25 -9.58 4.44 9.91
N GLY A 26 -9.50 3.26 9.29
CA GLY A 26 -9.54 1.97 9.99
C GLY A 26 -8.41 1.82 11.02
N LEU A 27 -7.18 2.22 10.66
CA LEU A 27 -6.04 2.19 11.58
C LEU A 27 -6.18 3.23 12.71
N ALA A 28 -6.71 4.42 12.41
CA ALA A 28 -7.01 5.46 13.39
C ALA A 28 -8.08 5.02 14.41
N GLN A 29 -9.12 4.30 13.97
CA GLN A 29 -10.13 3.70 14.85
C GLN A 29 -9.54 2.71 15.86
N LEU A 30 -8.49 1.99 15.46
CA LEU A 30 -7.74 1.09 16.37
C LEU A 30 -6.75 1.82 17.27
N GLY A 31 -6.63 3.15 17.16
CA GLY A 31 -5.83 3.97 18.06
C GLY A 31 -4.46 4.37 17.51
N ALA A 32 -4.14 4.11 16.26
CA ALA A 32 -2.87 4.51 15.66
C ALA A 32 -2.80 6.02 15.42
N ASP A 33 -1.63 6.61 15.63
CA ASP A 33 -1.29 7.94 15.13
C ASP A 33 -0.70 7.80 13.71
N LEU A 34 -0.96 8.78 12.83
CA LEU A 34 -0.75 8.62 11.41
C LEU A 34 0.23 9.64 10.84
N VAL A 35 1.01 9.17 9.86
CA VAL A 35 1.70 10.02 8.89
C VAL A 35 1.11 9.68 7.51
N LEU A 36 0.53 10.67 6.86
CA LEU A 36 -0.05 10.53 5.52
C LEU A 36 0.85 11.27 4.53
N SER A 37 1.45 10.56 3.59
CA SER A 37 2.24 11.23 2.56
C SER A 37 1.53 11.22 1.21
N TYR A 38 1.70 12.33 0.48
CA TYR A 38 1.10 12.55 -0.83
C TYR A 38 2.12 13.16 -1.80
N ARG A 39 1.94 12.91 -3.09
CA ARG A 39 2.69 13.59 -4.15
C ARG A 39 1.86 14.72 -4.78
N ARG A 40 0.61 14.45 -5.15
CA ARG A 40 -0.30 15.39 -5.84
C ARG A 40 -1.66 15.53 -5.16
N SER A 41 -2.06 14.61 -4.29
CA SER A 41 -3.39 14.51 -3.67
C SER A 41 -3.43 15.15 -2.27
N GLU A 42 -3.02 16.41 -2.17
CA GLU A 42 -2.96 17.13 -0.88
C GLU A 42 -4.33 17.24 -0.21
N LYS A 43 -5.34 17.63 -0.98
CA LYS A 43 -6.71 17.80 -0.47
C LYS A 43 -7.23 16.53 0.16
N GLU A 44 -7.09 15.42 -0.52
CA GLU A 44 -7.53 14.09 -0.03
C GLU A 44 -6.76 13.67 1.23
N ALA A 45 -5.46 13.93 1.28
CA ALA A 45 -4.64 13.65 2.46
C ALA A 45 -5.07 14.51 3.66
N GLN A 46 -5.34 15.82 3.46
CA GLN A 46 -5.84 16.71 4.49
C GLN A 46 -7.23 16.32 4.98
N ASP A 47 -8.14 15.93 4.08
CA ASP A 47 -9.49 15.50 4.46
C ASP A 47 -9.45 14.18 5.26
N THR A 48 -8.56 13.26 4.89
CA THR A 48 -8.30 12.04 5.66
C THR A 48 -7.73 12.37 7.05
N ALA A 49 -6.78 13.30 7.12
CA ALA A 49 -6.21 13.75 8.38
C ALA A 49 -7.27 14.37 9.30
N LYS A 50 -8.21 15.16 8.77
CA LYS A 50 -9.34 15.70 9.54
C LYS A 50 -10.21 14.59 10.13
N LYS A 51 -10.51 13.53 9.36
CA LYS A 51 -11.29 12.37 9.84
C LYS A 51 -10.56 11.66 10.99
N ALA A 52 -9.28 11.37 10.84
CA ALA A 52 -8.49 10.70 11.86
C ALA A 52 -8.30 11.58 13.15
N LYS A 53 -8.12 12.89 13.00
CA LYS A 53 -8.06 13.85 14.11
C LYS A 53 -9.36 13.88 14.92
N LYS A 54 -10.53 13.75 14.27
CA LYS A 54 -11.82 13.63 14.96
C LYS A 54 -11.92 12.35 15.83
N LEU A 55 -11.14 11.32 15.51
CA LEU A 55 -11.00 10.09 16.31
C LEU A 55 -9.97 10.25 17.45
N GLY A 56 -9.46 11.48 17.68
CA GLY A 56 -8.48 11.77 18.72
C GLY A 56 -7.06 11.32 18.40
N ARG A 57 -6.71 11.15 17.11
CA ARG A 57 -5.37 10.72 16.68
C ARG A 57 -4.49 11.90 16.32
N LYS A 58 -3.18 11.76 16.61
CA LYS A 58 -2.17 12.68 16.09
C LYS A 58 -1.93 12.33 14.62
N VAL A 59 -1.96 13.33 13.72
CA VAL A 59 -1.81 13.12 12.28
C VAL A 59 -0.92 14.19 11.69
N SER A 60 0.15 13.76 11.02
CA SER A 60 1.00 14.57 10.17
C SER A 60 0.70 14.31 8.68
N VAL A 61 0.74 15.36 7.85
CA VAL A 61 0.54 15.27 6.40
C VAL A 61 1.77 15.83 5.72
N ILE A 62 2.47 15.00 4.92
CA ILE A 62 3.78 15.32 4.37
C ILE A 62 3.73 15.19 2.83
N LYS A 63 4.19 16.23 2.12
CA LYS A 63 4.41 16.13 0.68
C LYS A 63 5.68 15.33 0.43
N CYS A 64 5.54 14.19 -0.25
CA CYS A 64 6.65 13.28 -0.52
C CYS A 64 6.40 12.52 -1.83
N ASP A 65 7.34 12.59 -2.77
CA ASP A 65 7.42 11.62 -3.87
C ASP A 65 8.26 10.44 -3.36
N THR A 66 7.63 9.28 -3.24
CA THR A 66 8.31 8.07 -2.73
C THR A 66 9.36 7.51 -3.68
N ALA A 67 9.37 7.94 -4.94
CA ALA A 67 10.39 7.58 -5.93
C ALA A 67 11.68 8.42 -5.79
N ASP A 68 11.61 9.55 -5.08
CA ASP A 68 12.73 10.46 -4.81
C ASP A 68 13.31 10.18 -3.42
N SER A 69 14.54 9.66 -3.37
CA SER A 69 15.22 9.31 -2.12
C SER A 69 15.45 10.51 -1.20
N GLU A 70 15.73 11.70 -1.76
CA GLU A 70 15.91 12.92 -0.96
C GLU A 70 14.58 13.37 -0.34
N GLY A 71 13.49 13.33 -1.12
CA GLY A 71 12.16 13.63 -0.65
C GLY A 71 11.71 12.65 0.45
N VAL A 72 12.02 11.37 0.30
CA VAL A 72 11.76 10.36 1.34
C VAL A 72 12.60 10.61 2.59
N GLN A 73 13.89 10.96 2.44
CA GLN A 73 14.75 11.29 3.60
C GLN A 73 14.22 12.51 4.37
N LYS A 74 13.72 13.53 3.68
CA LYS A 74 13.07 14.68 4.33
C LYS A 74 11.83 14.25 5.12
N ALA A 75 10.97 13.42 4.52
CA ALA A 75 9.79 12.88 5.20
C ALA A 75 10.16 12.04 6.44
N VAL A 76 11.17 11.20 6.35
CA VAL A 76 11.68 10.40 7.50
C VAL A 76 12.22 11.31 8.61
N ASN A 77 12.90 12.40 8.27
CA ASN A 77 13.39 13.37 9.25
C ASN A 77 12.23 14.08 9.98
N GLU A 78 11.15 14.43 9.28
CA GLU A 78 9.94 14.98 9.89
C GLU A 78 9.27 13.96 10.82
N ILE A 79 9.13 12.70 10.40
CA ILE A 79 8.61 11.62 11.24
C ILE A 79 9.47 11.45 12.50
N LYS A 80 10.79 11.46 12.35
CA LYS A 80 11.73 11.38 13.47
C LYS A 80 11.54 12.54 14.45
N LYS A 81 11.41 13.75 13.94
CA LYS A 81 11.23 14.97 14.75
C LYS A 81 9.92 14.92 15.54
N GLU A 82 8.82 14.49 14.89
CA GLU A 82 7.48 14.57 15.45
C GLU A 82 7.09 13.36 16.31
N PHE A 83 7.47 12.13 15.88
CA PHE A 83 7.02 10.88 16.49
C PHE A 83 8.14 10.04 17.14
N LYS A 84 9.40 10.30 16.82
CA LYS A 84 10.61 9.61 17.33
C LYS A 84 10.74 8.14 16.94
N LYS A 85 9.74 7.52 16.32
CA LYS A 85 9.69 6.12 15.90
C LYS A 85 8.73 5.92 14.75
N LEU A 86 8.82 4.74 14.12
CA LEU A 86 7.85 4.25 13.16
C LEU A 86 7.55 2.77 13.48
N ASP A 87 6.30 2.43 13.75
CA ASP A 87 5.90 1.06 14.07
C ASP A 87 5.38 0.30 12.84
N ILE A 88 4.69 0.99 11.92
CA ILE A 88 4.07 0.38 10.75
C ILE A 88 4.28 1.29 9.53
N LEU A 89 4.69 0.67 8.40
CA LEU A 89 4.80 1.33 7.10
C LEU A 89 3.87 0.65 6.09
N VAL A 90 2.94 1.41 5.51
CA VAL A 90 1.98 0.93 4.50
C VAL A 90 2.25 1.61 3.17
N LEU A 91 2.61 0.82 2.15
CA LEU A 91 3.11 1.30 0.85
C LEU A 91 2.04 1.12 -0.23
N LEU A 92 1.25 2.18 -0.49
CA LEU A 92 0.13 2.16 -1.42
C LEU A 92 0.38 2.96 -2.71
N ALA A 93 1.50 3.70 -2.81
CA ALA A 93 1.80 4.51 -3.98
C ALA A 93 1.87 3.64 -5.23
N SER A 94 1.07 3.96 -6.25
CA SER A 94 0.97 3.18 -7.49
C SER A 94 0.49 4.05 -8.64
N ILE A 95 0.84 3.64 -9.86
CA ILE A 95 0.26 4.07 -11.12
C ILE A 95 -0.29 2.85 -11.84
N PHE A 96 -1.40 3.03 -12.57
CA PHE A 96 -2.04 1.95 -13.32
C PHE A 96 -2.52 2.55 -14.65
N LYS A 97 -1.74 2.37 -15.71
CA LYS A 97 -2.04 2.87 -17.04
C LYS A 97 -1.87 1.77 -18.07
N PRO A 98 -2.87 1.53 -18.92
CA PRO A 98 -2.73 0.61 -20.03
C PRO A 98 -1.83 1.20 -21.13
N VAL A 99 -1.00 0.35 -21.72
CA VAL A 99 -0.20 0.64 -22.91
C VAL A 99 -0.03 -0.64 -23.70
N SER A 100 -0.38 -0.64 -24.99
CA SER A 100 -0.19 -1.83 -25.86
C SER A 100 1.30 -2.06 -26.10
N LEU A 101 1.69 -3.32 -26.28
CA LEU A 101 3.09 -3.73 -26.41
C LEU A 101 3.86 -2.90 -27.43
N GLU A 102 3.24 -2.61 -28.57
CA GLU A 102 3.87 -1.89 -29.71
C GLU A 102 4.06 -0.38 -29.42
N LYS A 103 3.41 0.14 -28.37
CA LYS A 103 3.44 1.57 -28.00
C LYS A 103 4.21 1.84 -26.72
N ILE A 104 4.78 0.81 -26.10
CA ILE A 104 5.58 1.00 -24.87
C ILE A 104 6.83 1.81 -25.21
N MET A 105 7.05 2.88 -24.45
CA MET A 105 8.24 3.72 -24.52
C MET A 105 9.07 3.60 -23.24
N GLU A 106 10.31 4.07 -23.29
CA GLU A 106 11.22 4.11 -22.14
C GLU A 106 10.58 4.79 -20.90
N GLY A 107 9.87 5.91 -21.10
CA GLY A 107 9.17 6.61 -20.04
C GLY A 107 8.07 5.81 -19.34
N ASP A 108 7.47 4.81 -20.02
CA ASP A 108 6.50 3.90 -19.38
C ASP A 108 7.20 2.95 -18.40
N TRP A 109 8.39 2.44 -18.78
CA TRP A 109 9.23 1.66 -17.88
C TRP A 109 9.70 2.50 -16.71
N ASP A 110 10.32 3.65 -16.96
CA ASP A 110 10.89 4.51 -15.95
C ASP A 110 9.86 4.96 -14.91
N SER A 111 8.66 5.34 -15.35
CA SER A 111 7.60 5.75 -14.45
C SER A 111 7.10 4.60 -13.57
N ASN A 112 6.94 3.39 -14.13
CA ASN A 112 6.52 2.21 -13.38
C ASN A 112 7.62 1.75 -12.39
N PHE A 113 8.88 1.68 -12.82
CA PHE A 113 10.01 1.36 -11.93
C PHE A 113 10.18 2.40 -10.81
N SER A 114 10.07 3.66 -11.15
CA SER A 114 10.20 4.74 -10.15
C SER A 114 9.12 4.64 -9.08
N VAL A 115 7.85 4.52 -9.48
CA VAL A 115 6.74 4.52 -8.52
C VAL A 115 6.66 3.21 -7.74
N HIS A 116 6.78 2.05 -8.40
CA HIS A 116 6.54 0.76 -7.76
C HIS A 116 7.78 0.22 -7.06
N VAL A 117 8.94 0.23 -7.76
CA VAL A 117 10.16 -0.39 -7.23
C VAL A 117 10.89 0.58 -6.30
N LYS A 118 11.32 1.73 -6.80
CA LYS A 118 12.02 2.74 -5.98
C LYS A 118 11.09 3.30 -4.89
N GLY A 119 9.81 3.56 -5.23
CA GLY A 119 8.79 4.07 -4.30
C GLY A 119 8.39 3.09 -3.20
N THR A 120 8.71 1.79 -3.34
CA THR A 120 8.65 0.80 -2.27
C THR A 120 9.98 0.73 -1.51
N PHE A 121 11.10 0.72 -2.21
CA PHE A 121 12.42 0.53 -1.63
C PHE A 121 12.86 1.67 -0.70
N TRP A 122 12.83 2.92 -1.20
CA TRP A 122 13.34 4.06 -0.43
C TRP A 122 12.61 4.31 0.90
N PRO A 123 11.26 4.28 0.97
CA PRO A 123 10.57 4.42 2.25
C PRO A 123 10.95 3.32 3.24
N ILE A 124 11.15 2.07 2.79
CA ILE A 124 11.61 0.98 3.65
C ILE A 124 13.01 1.29 4.18
N GLN A 125 13.97 1.41 3.27
CA GLN A 125 15.39 1.54 3.64
C GLN A 125 15.64 2.73 4.57
N LEU A 126 15.10 3.90 4.21
CA LEU A 126 15.38 5.15 4.92
C LEU A 126 14.66 5.23 6.28
N SER A 127 13.54 4.51 6.45
CA SER A 127 12.83 4.47 7.72
C SER A 127 13.35 3.42 8.73
N LEU A 128 14.21 2.49 8.31
CA LEU A 128 14.75 1.45 9.20
C LEU A 128 15.31 1.99 10.53
N PRO A 129 16.04 3.13 10.58
CA PRO A 129 16.53 3.68 11.85
C PRO A 129 15.44 4.07 12.85
N LEU A 130 14.19 4.24 12.39
CA LEU A 130 13.04 4.55 13.24
C LEU A 130 12.22 3.31 13.64
N MET A 131 12.49 2.16 13.00
CA MET A 131 11.78 0.90 13.22
C MET A 131 12.50 0.03 14.25
N LYS A 132 11.73 -0.60 15.13
CA LYS A 132 12.24 -1.49 16.19
C LYS A 132 11.73 -2.92 15.97
N PRO A 133 12.29 -3.92 16.66
CA PRO A 133 11.73 -5.26 16.67
C PRO A 133 10.21 -5.22 16.97
N GLY A 134 9.43 -5.95 16.18
CA GLY A 134 7.97 -5.92 16.21
C GLY A 134 7.33 -4.86 15.31
N SER A 135 8.11 -4.13 14.49
CA SER A 135 7.57 -3.25 13.44
C SER A 135 7.13 -4.05 12.21
N HIS A 136 6.16 -3.49 11.47
CA HIS A 136 5.56 -4.13 10.29
C HIS A 136 5.67 -3.24 9.05
N ILE A 137 5.96 -3.86 7.91
CA ILE A 137 5.93 -3.25 6.59
C ILE A 137 4.90 -4.00 5.75
N ILE A 138 3.98 -3.26 5.14
CA ILE A 138 2.91 -3.79 4.30
C ILE A 138 3.05 -3.15 2.93
N ALA A 139 3.54 -3.94 1.97
CA ALA A 139 3.62 -3.55 0.57
C ALA A 139 2.35 -3.97 -0.19
N VAL A 140 2.15 -3.38 -1.35
CA VAL A 140 1.05 -3.77 -2.25
C VAL A 140 1.63 -4.12 -3.61
N SER A 141 1.67 -5.43 -3.90
CA SER A 141 1.96 -5.98 -5.22
C SER A 141 0.69 -5.97 -6.10
N ASP A 142 0.45 -7.02 -6.83
CA ASP A 142 -0.76 -7.21 -7.63
C ASP A 142 -1.04 -8.71 -7.78
N ARG A 143 -2.28 -9.11 -8.07
CA ARG A 143 -2.64 -10.51 -8.35
C ARG A 143 -1.80 -11.12 -9.46
N THR A 144 -1.34 -10.31 -10.43
CA THR A 144 -0.47 -10.77 -11.53
C THR A 144 0.90 -11.27 -11.07
N ALA A 145 1.32 -10.95 -9.85
CA ALA A 145 2.55 -11.48 -9.26
C ALA A 145 2.43 -12.94 -8.77
N ILE A 146 1.21 -13.46 -8.68
CA ILE A 146 0.91 -14.79 -8.12
C ILE A 146 -0.10 -15.59 -8.95
N GLY A 147 -0.77 -14.97 -9.92
CA GLY A 147 -1.85 -15.57 -10.68
C GLY A 147 -1.92 -15.10 -12.12
N ARG A 148 -3.15 -14.94 -12.62
CA ARG A 148 -3.43 -14.62 -14.02
C ARG A 148 -2.95 -13.23 -14.43
N MET A 149 -2.19 -13.18 -15.52
CA MET A 149 -1.80 -11.95 -16.19
C MET A 149 -2.87 -11.50 -17.20
N TYR A 150 -2.82 -10.23 -17.59
CA TYR A 150 -3.73 -9.63 -18.57
C TYR A 150 -2.94 -8.70 -19.52
N PRO A 151 -3.39 -8.54 -20.79
CA PRO A 151 -2.69 -7.74 -21.78
C PRO A 151 -2.76 -6.24 -21.49
N GLY A 152 -1.86 -5.48 -22.10
CA GLY A 152 -1.88 -4.01 -22.07
C GLY A 152 -1.26 -3.37 -20.83
N TYR A 153 -0.60 -4.13 -19.95
CA TYR A 153 -0.04 -3.61 -18.69
C TYR A 153 1.37 -4.13 -18.41
N LEU A 154 2.16 -4.46 -19.44
CA LEU A 154 3.45 -5.13 -19.26
C LEU A 154 4.40 -4.41 -18.25
N PRO A 155 4.68 -3.09 -18.34
CA PRO A 155 5.55 -2.43 -17.36
C PRO A 155 4.99 -2.46 -15.93
N TYR A 156 3.67 -2.32 -15.78
CA TYR A 156 2.99 -2.44 -14.49
C TYR A 156 3.15 -3.85 -13.90
N ILE A 157 2.84 -4.89 -14.66
CA ILE A 157 2.91 -6.28 -14.23
C ILE A 157 4.31 -6.65 -13.77
N VAL A 158 5.34 -6.30 -14.56
CA VAL A 158 6.75 -6.57 -14.23
C VAL A 158 7.15 -5.89 -12.93
N THR A 159 6.80 -4.61 -12.77
CA THR A 159 7.19 -3.86 -11.57
C THR A 159 6.40 -4.27 -10.33
N LYS A 160 5.14 -4.67 -10.45
CA LYS A 160 4.36 -5.23 -9.33
C LYS A 160 4.86 -6.63 -8.93
N SER A 161 5.30 -7.43 -9.89
CA SER A 161 5.98 -8.70 -9.60
C SER A 161 7.33 -8.47 -8.90
N SER A 162 8.05 -7.40 -9.26
CA SER A 162 9.27 -6.99 -8.54
C SER A 162 9.00 -6.61 -7.09
N VAL A 163 7.85 -5.95 -6.79
CA VAL A 163 7.45 -5.66 -5.39
C VAL A 163 7.24 -6.95 -4.60
N ALA A 164 6.61 -7.97 -5.19
CA ALA A 164 6.45 -9.27 -4.54
C ALA A 164 7.79 -9.97 -4.30
N ALA A 165 8.70 -9.94 -5.27
CA ALA A 165 10.06 -10.47 -5.14
C ALA A 165 10.86 -9.73 -4.05
N MET A 166 10.80 -8.39 -4.04
CA MET A 166 11.44 -7.56 -2.99
C MET A 166 10.89 -7.88 -1.61
N THR A 167 9.58 -8.11 -1.47
CA THR A 167 8.97 -8.49 -0.19
C THR A 167 9.61 -9.76 0.38
N LYS A 168 9.82 -10.78 -0.46
CA LYS A 168 10.46 -12.04 -0.06
C LYS A 168 11.93 -11.85 0.29
N ALA A 169 12.67 -11.14 -0.55
CA ALA A 169 14.11 -10.88 -0.33
C ALA A 169 14.32 -10.05 0.95
N MET A 170 13.56 -8.97 1.12
CA MET A 170 13.68 -8.11 2.31
C MET A 170 13.23 -8.80 3.60
N ALA A 171 12.36 -9.81 3.53
CA ALA A 171 11.98 -10.58 4.71
C ALA A 171 13.20 -11.30 5.33
N ILE A 172 14.14 -11.75 4.50
CA ILE A 172 15.39 -12.38 4.94
C ILE A 172 16.32 -11.33 5.59
N GLU A 173 16.47 -10.16 4.97
CA GLU A 173 17.31 -9.07 5.44
C GLU A 173 16.78 -8.40 6.74
N LEU A 174 15.46 -8.35 6.90
CA LEU A 174 14.79 -7.68 8.02
C LEU A 174 14.51 -8.63 9.19
N GLY A 175 14.45 -9.93 8.93
CA GLY A 175 14.18 -10.95 9.96
C GLY A 175 15.12 -10.87 11.16
N PRO A 176 16.45 -10.77 10.99
CA PRO A 176 17.38 -10.59 12.11
C PRO A 176 17.18 -9.32 12.93
N LYS A 177 16.51 -8.31 12.35
CA LYS A 177 16.13 -7.06 13.04
C LYS A 177 14.76 -7.14 13.72
N GLY A 178 14.07 -8.29 13.63
CA GLY A 178 12.71 -8.47 14.17
C GLY A 178 11.65 -7.62 13.48
N ILE A 179 11.89 -7.18 12.22
CA ILE A 179 10.95 -6.39 11.42
C ILE A 179 10.26 -7.32 10.42
N PHE A 180 8.93 -7.28 10.39
CA PHE A 180 8.11 -8.09 9.51
C PHE A 180 7.75 -7.32 8.25
N ILE A 181 7.89 -7.96 7.09
CA ILE A 181 7.44 -7.41 5.81
C ILE A 181 6.55 -8.42 5.08
N ASN A 182 5.39 -7.97 4.62
CA ASN A 182 4.45 -8.78 3.83
C ASN A 182 3.86 -7.92 2.72
N SER A 183 3.32 -8.55 1.68
CA SER A 183 2.64 -7.87 0.59
C SER A 183 1.22 -8.39 0.40
N ILE A 184 0.31 -7.49 0.07
CA ILE A 184 -1.02 -7.84 -0.42
C ILE A 184 -0.95 -7.86 -1.94
N ALA A 185 -1.56 -8.87 -2.56
CA ALA A 185 -1.70 -9.03 -4.00
C ALA A 185 -3.19 -8.86 -4.39
N PRO A 186 -3.65 -7.60 -4.58
CA PRO A 186 -5.06 -7.34 -4.83
C PRO A 186 -5.46 -7.65 -6.28
N GLY A 187 -6.71 -8.02 -6.44
CA GLY A 187 -7.45 -8.00 -7.69
C GLY A 187 -8.27 -6.72 -7.84
N PRO A 188 -9.45 -6.79 -8.48
CA PRO A 188 -10.33 -5.64 -8.70
C PRO A 188 -11.07 -5.24 -7.41
N VAL A 189 -10.40 -4.42 -6.58
CA VAL A 189 -10.93 -3.96 -5.27
C VAL A 189 -11.88 -2.79 -5.42
N LEU A 190 -11.50 -1.77 -6.21
CA LEU A 190 -12.26 -0.52 -6.35
C LEU A 190 -12.16 -0.03 -7.79
N LYS A 191 -13.31 0.31 -8.38
CA LYS A 191 -13.40 0.78 -9.76
C LYS A 191 -12.44 1.93 -10.02
N PRO A 192 -11.53 1.85 -11.03
CA PRO A 192 -10.75 2.98 -11.49
C PRO A 192 -11.63 4.12 -12.00
N ASP A 193 -11.14 5.38 -11.87
CA ASP A 193 -11.92 6.54 -12.27
C ASP A 193 -12.07 6.67 -13.81
N ASP A 194 -11.17 6.04 -14.56
CA ASP A 194 -11.03 6.09 -16.03
C ASP A 194 -11.74 4.97 -16.78
N ILE A 195 -12.43 4.06 -16.09
CA ILE A 195 -13.25 3.02 -16.72
C ILE A 195 -14.74 3.20 -16.43
N SER A 196 -15.56 2.80 -17.40
CA SER A 196 -17.02 2.84 -17.28
C SER A 196 -17.54 1.80 -16.29
N GLU A 197 -18.77 2.02 -15.78
CA GLU A 197 -19.43 1.04 -14.91
C GLU A 197 -19.63 -0.31 -15.63
N LYS A 198 -19.97 -0.27 -16.93
CA LYS A 198 -20.15 -1.48 -17.75
C LYS A 198 -18.87 -2.31 -17.86
N GLU A 199 -17.73 -1.65 -18.05
CA GLU A 199 -16.42 -2.32 -18.09
C GLU A 199 -16.04 -2.88 -16.71
N TRP A 200 -16.31 -2.13 -15.65
CA TRP A 200 -16.08 -2.59 -14.28
C TRP A 200 -16.89 -3.85 -13.97
N GLN A 201 -18.18 -3.86 -14.28
CA GLN A 201 -19.02 -5.04 -14.11
C GLN A 201 -18.54 -6.24 -14.94
N LYS A 202 -18.02 -6.00 -16.16
CA LYS A 202 -17.41 -7.05 -16.97
C LYS A 202 -16.16 -7.65 -16.29
N ILE A 203 -15.26 -6.80 -15.76
CA ILE A 203 -14.09 -7.25 -15.01
C ILE A 203 -14.52 -8.06 -13.79
N ARG A 204 -15.50 -7.59 -13.05
CA ARG A 204 -16.03 -8.29 -11.86
C ARG A 204 -16.66 -9.65 -12.20
N ALA A 205 -17.31 -9.76 -13.35
CA ALA A 205 -17.93 -11.01 -13.81
C ALA A 205 -16.91 -12.10 -14.21
N GLU A 206 -15.64 -11.74 -14.42
CA GLU A 206 -14.55 -12.70 -14.71
C GLU A 206 -14.15 -13.53 -13.48
N SER A 207 -14.61 -13.17 -12.28
CA SER A 207 -14.39 -13.97 -11.07
C SER A 207 -14.94 -15.39 -11.23
N PHE A 208 -14.17 -16.39 -10.81
CA PHE A 208 -14.66 -17.76 -10.69
C PHE A 208 -15.52 -17.95 -9.43
N ILE A 209 -15.44 -17.08 -8.44
CA ILE A 209 -16.30 -17.06 -7.27
C ILE A 209 -17.66 -16.45 -7.68
N LYS A 210 -18.70 -17.26 -7.72
CA LYS A 210 -20.06 -16.84 -8.09
C LYS A 210 -20.86 -16.33 -6.88
N TYR A 211 -20.22 -15.51 -6.06
CA TYR A 211 -20.82 -14.83 -4.93
C TYR A 211 -20.78 -13.31 -5.19
N PRO A 212 -21.91 -12.60 -5.12
CA PRO A 212 -21.93 -11.16 -5.34
C PRO A 212 -21.18 -10.44 -4.22
N ILE A 213 -20.16 -9.71 -4.58
CA ILE A 213 -19.35 -8.87 -3.67
C ILE A 213 -19.44 -7.44 -4.15
N THR A 214 -19.80 -6.51 -3.27
CA THR A 214 -19.87 -5.08 -3.57
C THR A 214 -18.48 -4.42 -3.45
N ASP A 215 -18.30 -3.24 -4.07
CA ASP A 215 -17.08 -2.43 -3.92
C ASP A 215 -16.84 -2.04 -2.46
N LYS A 216 -17.90 -1.84 -1.68
CA LYS A 216 -17.79 -1.56 -0.24
C LYS A 216 -17.19 -2.74 0.53
N GLU A 217 -17.62 -3.96 0.24
CA GLU A 217 -17.11 -5.17 0.87
C GLU A 217 -15.66 -5.45 0.46
N THR A 218 -15.30 -5.27 -0.82
CA THR A 218 -13.91 -5.45 -1.27
C THR A 218 -12.95 -4.44 -0.63
N VAL A 219 -13.38 -3.18 -0.49
CA VAL A 219 -12.62 -2.15 0.22
C VAL A 219 -12.46 -2.50 1.70
N GLN A 220 -13.54 -2.94 2.36
CA GLN A 220 -13.49 -3.32 3.77
C GLN A 220 -12.54 -4.52 3.99
N GLU A 221 -12.60 -5.54 3.13
CA GLU A 221 -11.72 -6.70 3.21
C GLU A 221 -10.24 -6.30 3.00
N PHE A 222 -9.98 -5.30 2.14
CA PHE A 222 -8.63 -4.77 2.00
C PHE A 222 -8.16 -4.09 3.28
N VAL A 223 -9.00 -3.24 3.88
CA VAL A 223 -8.71 -2.57 5.18
C VAL A 223 -8.44 -3.62 6.26
N ASP A 224 -9.29 -4.64 6.38
CA ASP A 224 -9.16 -5.70 7.37
C ASP A 224 -7.90 -6.54 7.16
N THR A 225 -7.52 -6.77 5.90
CA THR A 225 -6.26 -7.44 5.56
C THR A 225 -5.05 -6.62 5.97
N VAL A 226 -5.03 -5.31 5.70
CA VAL A 226 -3.95 -4.41 6.19
C VAL A 226 -3.89 -4.44 7.72
N ILE A 227 -5.03 -4.30 8.40
CA ILE A 227 -5.10 -4.37 9.86
C ILE A 227 -4.56 -5.71 10.37
N ARG A 228 -4.97 -6.84 9.77
CA ARG A 228 -4.47 -8.17 10.14
C ARG A 228 -2.96 -8.26 10.02
N LEU A 229 -2.39 -7.74 8.94
CA LEU A 229 -0.94 -7.77 8.69
C LEU A 229 -0.14 -6.90 9.67
N CYS A 230 -0.76 -5.94 10.34
CA CYS A 230 -0.13 -5.19 11.43
C CYS A 230 0.15 -6.03 12.69
N PHE A 231 -0.37 -7.26 12.78
CA PHE A 231 -0.24 -8.15 13.95
C PHE A 231 0.33 -9.52 13.62
N VAL A 232 0.56 -9.84 12.33
CA VAL A 232 1.06 -11.15 11.90
C VAL A 232 2.56 -11.24 12.15
N ARG A 233 2.99 -12.33 12.80
CA ARG A 233 4.40 -12.62 13.07
C ARG A 233 5.07 -13.52 12.01
N SER A 234 4.52 -13.56 10.80
CA SER A 234 5.17 -14.14 9.62
C SER A 234 5.70 -13.04 8.71
N SER A 235 6.69 -13.34 7.89
CA SER A 235 7.35 -12.38 7.00
C SER A 235 7.59 -13.01 5.63
N GLY A 236 7.58 -12.20 4.57
CA GLY A 236 7.77 -12.64 3.18
C GLY A 236 6.51 -13.19 2.52
N GLY A 237 5.37 -13.15 3.19
CA GLY A 237 4.09 -13.60 2.65
C GLY A 237 3.57 -12.66 1.56
N ILE A 238 3.03 -13.26 0.48
CA ILE A 238 2.24 -12.55 -0.53
C ILE A 238 0.80 -13.02 -0.34
N TYR A 239 -0.06 -12.12 0.12
CA TYR A 239 -1.44 -12.43 0.50
C TYR A 239 -2.39 -12.09 -0.65
N PRO A 240 -2.98 -13.09 -1.32
CA PRO A 240 -3.99 -12.84 -2.36
C PRO A 240 -5.21 -12.16 -1.76
N LEU A 241 -5.71 -11.17 -2.46
CA LEU A 241 -6.96 -10.47 -2.19
C LEU A 241 -7.64 -10.15 -3.52
N ASP A 242 -7.87 -11.18 -4.30
CA ASP A 242 -8.26 -11.08 -5.71
C ASP A 242 -9.74 -11.37 -5.98
N PHE A 243 -10.48 -11.79 -4.97
CA PHE A 243 -11.92 -12.09 -5.06
C PHE A 243 -12.26 -13.07 -6.18
N GLY A 244 -11.38 -14.09 -6.37
CA GLY A 244 -11.56 -15.10 -7.40
C GLY A 244 -11.15 -14.68 -8.82
N HIS A 245 -10.20 -13.76 -8.93
CA HIS A 245 -9.65 -13.31 -10.21
C HIS A 245 -8.19 -13.79 -10.42
N LEU A 246 -7.86 -14.97 -9.92
CA LEU A 246 -6.57 -15.62 -10.14
C LEU A 246 -6.29 -15.93 -11.60
#